data_1feee338757a1a0d3f74d244a5cfdc3b
#
_entry.id   1feee338757a1a0d3f74d244a5cfdc3b
#
_cell.length_a   1.000
_cell.length_b   1.000
_cell.length_c   1.000
_cell.angle_alpha   90.00
_cell.angle_beta   90.00
_cell.angle_gamma   90.00
#
_symmetry.space_group_name_H-M   'P 1'
#
loop_
_entity.id
_entity.type
_entity.pdbx_description
1 polymer ?
#
loop_
_entity_poly.entity_id
_entity_poly.type
_entity_poly.pdbx_seq_one_letter_code
_entity_poly.pdbx_strand_id
1 'polypeptide(L)'
;GRSWEATSRALMTLLSLGDVLDLASGDGVFAGLIAPHARSVTCVDISGAVINAARKRLSDIGNVSFHEGDMHQLPFPPASFDHVFAMHALSFSTDAANLLTEAHRLLRPGGRLVLAVLRKHSHEETMRAFDHVNLGFEEAELQALLRGSGFVAQECSVTSRESRPPYFEVITAMARREKT
;
A
#
# COMPACT_ATOMS: atom_id res chain seq x y z
N GLY A 1 3.91 9.94 29.18
CA GLY A 1 3.32 9.59 27.90
C GLY A 1 3.59 10.62 26.79
N ARG A 2 3.54 11.93 27.10
CA ARG A 2 3.65 13.00 26.08
C ARG A 2 5.06 13.18 25.48
N SER A 3 6.12 12.87 26.21
CA SER A 3 7.50 13.02 25.71
C SER A 3 7.82 11.99 24.59
N TRP A 4 7.29 10.79 24.71
CA TRP A 4 7.52 9.71 23.72
C TRP A 4 6.84 10.00 22.36
N GLU A 5 5.62 10.51 22.37
CA GLU A 5 4.93 10.94 21.15
C GLU A 5 5.69 12.08 20.43
N ALA A 6 6.14 13.08 21.17
CA ALA A 6 6.93 14.16 20.60
C ALA A 6 8.26 13.69 20.02
N THR A 7 8.94 12.77 20.73
CA THR A 7 10.20 12.16 20.26
C THR A 7 9.96 11.29 19.01
N SER A 8 8.92 10.46 19.02
CA SER A 8 8.56 9.63 17.87
C SER A 8 8.24 10.49 16.65
N ARG A 9 7.47 11.55 16.84
CA ARG A 9 7.13 12.49 15.77
C ARG A 9 8.36 13.19 15.20
N ALA A 10 9.31 13.61 16.06
CA ALA A 10 10.57 14.21 15.64
C ALA A 10 11.45 13.20 14.89
N LEU A 11 11.50 11.94 15.32
CA LEU A 11 12.22 10.88 14.60
C LEU A 11 11.59 10.59 13.24
N MET A 12 10.28 10.60 13.14
CA MET A 12 9.56 10.41 11.87
C MET A 12 9.88 11.48 10.84
N THR A 13 10.16 12.73 11.27
CA THR A 13 10.58 13.80 10.35
C THR A 13 11.97 13.59 9.74
N LEU A 14 12.78 12.70 10.32
CA LEU A 14 14.07 12.30 9.74
C LEU A 14 13.94 11.25 8.64
N LEU A 15 12.75 10.65 8.50
CA LEU A 15 12.46 9.68 7.45
C LEU A 15 11.89 10.42 6.24
N SER A 16 12.59 10.34 5.11
CA SER A 16 12.09 10.85 3.84
C SER A 16 11.63 9.67 2.99
N LEU A 17 10.34 9.64 2.65
CA LEU A 17 9.77 8.63 1.77
C LEU A 17 9.98 8.97 0.28
N GLY A 18 10.45 10.18 -0.05
CA GLY A 18 10.60 10.61 -1.44
C GLY A 18 9.25 10.71 -2.15
N ASP A 19 9.21 10.29 -3.41
CA ASP A 19 7.96 10.22 -4.18
C ASP A 19 7.23 8.91 -3.90
N VAL A 20 6.00 9.01 -3.46
CA VAL A 20 5.18 7.89 -2.98
C VAL A 20 3.97 7.67 -3.88
N LEU A 21 3.70 6.41 -4.17
CA LEU A 21 2.46 5.94 -4.79
C LEU A 21 1.64 5.15 -3.75
N ASP A 22 0.38 5.51 -3.57
CA ASP A 22 -0.59 4.80 -2.72
C ASP A 22 -1.65 4.14 -3.60
N LEU A 23 -1.58 2.81 -3.72
CA LEU A 23 -2.44 1.98 -4.56
C LEU A 23 -3.72 1.57 -3.82
N ALA A 24 -4.86 1.71 -4.48
CA ALA A 24 -6.18 1.56 -3.88
C ALA A 24 -6.31 2.43 -2.62
N SER A 25 -5.96 3.72 -2.77
CA SER A 25 -5.78 4.68 -1.67
C SER A 25 -7.05 4.99 -0.88
N GLY A 26 -8.20 4.55 -1.36
CA GLY A 26 -9.47 4.82 -0.72
C GLY A 26 -9.71 6.32 -0.56
N ASP A 27 -10.30 6.70 0.56
CA ASP A 27 -10.61 8.10 0.90
C ASP A 27 -9.39 8.91 1.41
N GLY A 28 -8.17 8.39 1.25
CA GLY A 28 -6.93 9.10 1.53
C GLY A 28 -6.50 9.15 2.99
N VAL A 29 -7.08 8.36 3.88
CA VAL A 29 -6.68 8.34 5.30
C VAL A 29 -5.20 8.01 5.44
N PHE A 30 -4.72 6.95 4.77
CA PHE A 30 -3.32 6.55 4.84
C PHE A 30 -2.41 7.60 4.18
N ALA A 31 -2.78 8.11 3.01
CA ALA A 31 -2.04 9.16 2.32
C ALA A 31 -1.84 10.40 3.21
N GLY A 32 -2.86 10.80 3.98
CA GLY A 32 -2.76 11.91 4.93
C GLY A 32 -1.75 11.66 6.05
N LEU A 33 -1.58 10.41 6.49
CA LEU A 33 -0.60 10.05 7.52
C LEU A 33 0.83 10.11 7.00
N ILE A 34 1.07 9.74 5.75
CA ILE A 34 2.43 9.67 5.18
C ILE A 34 2.86 10.95 4.47
N ALA A 35 1.93 11.80 4.04
CA ALA A 35 2.21 13.03 3.32
C ALA A 35 3.22 13.96 4.01
N PRO A 36 3.20 14.14 5.36
CA PRO A 36 4.21 14.95 6.04
C PRO A 36 5.64 14.42 5.95
N HIS A 37 5.83 13.16 5.56
CA HIS A 37 7.10 12.45 5.47
C HIS A 37 7.53 12.17 4.04
N ALA A 38 6.73 12.60 3.06
CA ALA A 38 6.95 12.37 1.64
C ALA A 38 7.25 13.68 0.91
N ARG A 39 8.04 13.61 -0.16
CA ARG A 39 8.19 14.74 -1.10
C ARG A 39 6.87 14.94 -1.87
N SER A 40 6.28 13.87 -2.33
CA SER A 40 4.97 13.84 -2.97
C SER A 40 4.25 12.52 -2.68
N VAL A 41 2.93 12.55 -2.64
CA VAL A 41 2.08 11.35 -2.57
C VAL A 41 1.11 11.38 -3.74
N THR A 42 1.07 10.30 -4.51
CA THR A 42 0.09 10.09 -5.57
C THR A 42 -0.89 9.01 -5.12
N CYS A 43 -2.14 9.41 -4.88
CA CYS A 43 -3.23 8.50 -4.55
C CYS A 43 -3.84 7.95 -5.84
N VAL A 44 -4.01 6.63 -5.90
CA VAL A 44 -4.69 5.95 -7.02
C VAL A 44 -5.84 5.10 -6.51
N ASP A 45 -7.00 5.26 -7.10
CA ASP A 45 -8.16 4.39 -6.87
C ASP A 45 -8.98 4.28 -8.16
N ILE A 46 -9.66 3.15 -8.35
CA ILE A 46 -10.52 2.93 -9.52
C ILE A 46 -11.82 3.71 -9.44
N SER A 47 -12.23 4.10 -8.24
CA SER A 47 -13.48 4.81 -7.97
C SER A 47 -13.28 6.33 -7.96
N GLY A 48 -13.78 7.02 -8.97
CA GLY A 48 -13.77 8.48 -9.01
C GLY A 48 -14.50 9.13 -7.83
N ALA A 49 -15.53 8.48 -7.29
CA ALA A 49 -16.25 8.97 -6.10
C ALA A 49 -15.33 8.94 -4.86
N VAL A 50 -14.57 7.86 -4.71
CA VAL A 50 -13.61 7.69 -3.61
C VAL A 50 -12.45 8.67 -3.75
N ILE A 51 -11.90 8.83 -4.95
CA ILE A 51 -10.87 9.84 -5.25
C ILE A 51 -11.35 11.27 -4.94
N ASN A 52 -12.60 11.59 -5.24
CA ASN A 52 -13.16 12.89 -4.89
C ASN A 52 -13.33 13.09 -3.38
N ALA A 53 -13.64 12.04 -2.63
CA ALA A 53 -13.65 12.08 -1.16
C ALA A 53 -12.25 12.31 -0.60
N ALA A 54 -11.23 11.60 -1.12
CA ALA A 54 -9.82 11.79 -0.76
C ALA A 54 -9.36 13.23 -1.05
N ARG A 55 -9.70 13.76 -2.21
CA ARG A 55 -9.38 15.15 -2.60
C ARG A 55 -9.97 16.18 -1.64
N LYS A 56 -11.20 15.97 -1.18
CA LYS A 56 -11.83 16.83 -0.18
C LYS A 56 -11.16 16.72 1.19
N ARG A 57 -10.87 15.49 1.62
CA ARG A 57 -10.21 15.22 2.91
C ARG A 57 -8.83 15.85 3.00
N LEU A 58 -8.07 15.81 1.92
CA LEU A 58 -6.66 16.22 1.87
C LEU A 58 -6.46 17.58 1.18
N SER A 59 -7.52 18.40 1.08
CA SER A 59 -7.51 19.69 0.37
C SER A 59 -6.42 20.66 0.88
N ASP A 60 -6.09 20.56 2.16
CA ASP A 60 -5.11 21.45 2.82
C ASP A 60 -3.67 20.89 2.77
N ILE A 61 -3.47 19.74 2.12
CA ILE A 61 -2.16 19.09 2.01
C ILE A 61 -1.64 19.25 0.58
N GLY A 62 -0.67 20.15 0.41
CA GLY A 62 -0.23 20.62 -0.92
C GLY A 62 0.64 19.64 -1.72
N ASN A 63 1.14 18.54 -1.10
CA ASN A 63 2.01 17.55 -1.76
C ASN A 63 1.29 16.24 -2.11
N VAL A 64 -0.04 16.23 -2.13
CA VAL A 64 -0.85 15.06 -2.51
C VAL A 64 -1.52 15.30 -3.86
N SER A 65 -1.40 14.34 -4.77
CA SER A 65 -2.08 14.28 -6.06
C SER A 65 -2.99 13.07 -6.15
N PHE A 66 -3.97 13.10 -7.07
CA PHE A 66 -5.04 12.11 -7.15
C PHE A 66 -5.23 11.67 -8.59
N HIS A 67 -5.25 10.37 -8.81
CA HIS A 67 -5.45 9.74 -10.10
C HIS A 67 -6.53 8.66 -10.01
N GLU A 68 -7.56 8.77 -10.84
CA GLU A 68 -8.55 7.72 -11.05
C GLU A 68 -8.00 6.74 -12.07
N GLY A 69 -7.84 5.45 -11.71
CA GLY A 69 -7.26 4.46 -12.62
C GLY A 69 -7.18 3.07 -12.03
N ASP A 70 -6.94 2.11 -12.92
CA ASP A 70 -6.73 0.72 -12.58
C ASP A 70 -5.29 0.51 -12.07
N MET A 71 -5.15 -0.01 -10.86
CA MET A 71 -3.86 -0.28 -10.21
C MET A 71 -3.01 -1.34 -10.92
N HIS A 72 -3.59 -2.10 -11.88
CA HIS A 72 -2.87 -3.10 -12.67
C HIS A 72 -2.19 -2.50 -13.90
N GLN A 73 -2.58 -1.29 -14.31
CA GLN A 73 -1.99 -0.60 -15.47
C GLN A 73 -2.14 0.91 -15.31
N LEU A 74 -1.08 1.57 -14.87
CA LEU A 74 -1.08 2.99 -14.59
C LEU A 74 -0.29 3.80 -15.63
N PRO A 75 -0.74 5.02 -15.98
CA PRO A 75 -0.12 5.83 -17.02
C PRO A 75 1.13 6.58 -16.53
N PHE A 76 1.80 6.05 -15.52
CA PHE A 76 3.05 6.63 -15.02
C PHE A 76 4.27 5.99 -15.71
N PRO A 77 5.31 6.78 -15.98
CA PRO A 77 6.57 6.24 -16.50
C PRO A 77 7.18 5.20 -15.54
N PRO A 78 7.96 4.24 -16.05
CA PRO A 78 8.76 3.36 -15.19
C PRO A 78 9.68 4.16 -14.27
N ALA A 79 10.00 3.61 -13.10
CA ALA A 79 10.92 4.22 -12.14
C ALA A 79 10.52 5.65 -11.71
N SER A 80 9.23 5.88 -11.45
CA SER A 80 8.70 7.18 -11.03
C SER A 80 8.68 7.37 -9.53
N PHE A 81 8.64 6.30 -8.74
CA PHE A 81 8.39 6.37 -7.30
C PHE A 81 9.52 5.74 -6.47
N ASP A 82 9.79 6.31 -5.31
CA ASP A 82 10.74 5.78 -4.33
C ASP A 82 10.07 4.71 -3.45
N HIS A 83 8.77 4.91 -3.15
CA HIS A 83 7.95 3.95 -2.40
C HIS A 83 6.60 3.73 -3.08
N VAL A 84 6.14 2.49 -3.05
CA VAL A 84 4.77 2.10 -3.39
C VAL A 84 4.14 1.47 -2.15
N PHE A 85 2.99 1.96 -1.74
CA PHE A 85 2.17 1.39 -0.69
C PHE A 85 0.95 0.70 -1.30
N ALA A 86 0.62 -0.49 -0.81
CA ALA A 86 -0.53 -1.28 -1.21
C ALA A 86 -1.25 -1.80 0.05
N MET A 87 -1.94 -0.87 0.74
CA MET A 87 -2.63 -1.16 2.00
C MET A 87 -3.97 -1.83 1.71
N HIS A 88 -4.02 -3.17 1.85
CA HIS A 88 -5.15 -4.03 1.47
C HIS A 88 -5.52 -4.02 -0.04
N ALA A 89 -4.72 -3.39 -0.90
CA ALA A 89 -4.98 -3.33 -2.34
C ALA A 89 -5.13 -4.72 -2.98
N LEU A 90 -4.32 -5.70 -2.54
CA LEU A 90 -4.40 -7.06 -3.07
C LEU A 90 -5.75 -7.74 -2.80
N SER A 91 -6.48 -7.33 -1.76
CA SER A 91 -7.83 -7.87 -1.49
C SER A 91 -8.83 -7.58 -2.60
N PHE A 92 -8.60 -6.53 -3.38
CA PHE A 92 -9.42 -6.10 -4.51
C PHE A 92 -8.85 -6.53 -5.88
N SER A 93 -7.71 -7.21 -5.90
CA SER A 93 -7.05 -7.65 -7.13
C SER A 93 -7.44 -9.08 -7.50
N THR A 94 -7.90 -9.27 -8.72
CA THR A 94 -8.10 -10.61 -9.31
C THR A 94 -6.80 -11.18 -9.87
N ASP A 95 -5.76 -10.35 -10.04
CA ASP A 95 -4.44 -10.73 -10.52
C ASP A 95 -3.35 -10.03 -9.69
N ALA A 96 -3.08 -10.61 -8.52
CA ALA A 96 -2.05 -10.09 -7.62
C ALA A 96 -0.64 -10.06 -8.24
N ALA A 97 -0.32 -11.00 -9.12
CA ALA A 97 0.98 -11.05 -9.78
C ALA A 97 1.16 -9.86 -10.74
N ASN A 98 0.13 -9.52 -11.51
CA ASN A 98 0.15 -8.34 -12.38
C ASN A 98 0.27 -7.05 -11.59
N LEU A 99 -0.52 -6.89 -10.51
CA LEU A 99 -0.42 -5.72 -9.62
C LEU A 99 0.99 -5.53 -9.08
N LEU A 100 1.60 -6.61 -8.58
CA LEU A 100 2.97 -6.56 -8.03
C LEU A 100 4.01 -6.27 -9.12
N THR A 101 3.82 -6.79 -10.33
CA THR A 101 4.69 -6.49 -11.48
C THR A 101 4.58 -5.02 -11.88
N GLU A 102 3.38 -4.44 -11.87
CA GLU A 102 3.18 -3.02 -12.13
C GLU A 102 3.81 -2.15 -11.03
N ALA A 103 3.63 -2.50 -9.77
CA ALA A 103 4.30 -1.84 -8.66
C ALA A 103 5.83 -1.88 -8.80
N HIS A 104 6.38 -3.03 -9.22
CA HIS A 104 7.81 -3.17 -9.48
C HIS A 104 8.27 -2.27 -10.64
N ARG A 105 7.51 -2.19 -11.73
CA ARG A 105 7.81 -1.32 -12.88
C ARG A 105 7.90 0.16 -12.46
N LEU A 106 6.97 0.59 -11.60
CA LEU A 106 6.82 1.97 -11.16
C LEU A 106 7.86 2.41 -10.14
N LEU A 107 8.42 1.48 -9.38
CA LEU A 107 9.48 1.78 -8.41
C LEU A 107 10.80 2.12 -9.10
N ARG A 108 11.53 3.06 -8.55
CA ARG A 108 12.95 3.32 -8.91
C ARG A 108 13.83 2.14 -8.50
N PRO A 109 15.00 1.94 -9.14
CA PRO A 109 16.01 1.02 -8.63
C PRO A 109 16.32 1.31 -7.15
N GLY A 110 16.25 0.29 -6.30
CA GLY A 110 16.38 0.42 -4.84
C GLY A 110 15.12 0.87 -4.11
N GLY A 111 14.06 1.23 -4.83
CA GLY A 111 12.77 1.61 -4.25
C GLY A 111 12.07 0.44 -3.53
N ARG A 112 11.11 0.77 -2.70
CA ARG A 112 10.46 -0.19 -1.79
C ARG A 112 8.97 -0.28 -2.03
N LEU A 113 8.47 -1.51 -2.05
CA LEU A 113 7.07 -1.83 -1.90
C LEU A 113 6.77 -2.15 -0.43
N VAL A 114 5.75 -1.53 0.12
CA VAL A 114 5.20 -1.84 1.45
C VAL A 114 3.75 -2.22 1.26
N LEU A 115 3.35 -3.37 1.78
CA LEU A 115 1.98 -3.83 1.66
C LEU A 115 1.45 -4.43 2.97
N ALA A 116 0.14 -4.31 3.14
CA ALA A 116 -0.62 -5.02 4.15
C ALA A 116 -1.71 -5.84 3.45
N VAL A 117 -1.86 -7.09 3.85
CA VAL A 117 -2.90 -7.99 3.35
C VAL A 117 -3.52 -8.77 4.49
N LEU A 118 -4.75 -9.23 4.34
CA LEU A 118 -5.32 -10.20 5.26
C LEU A 118 -4.59 -11.54 5.11
N ARG A 119 -4.28 -12.18 6.24
CA ARG A 119 -3.90 -13.58 6.24
C ARG A 119 -5.07 -14.42 5.75
N LYS A 120 -4.78 -15.50 5.06
CA LYS A 120 -5.81 -16.38 4.49
C LYS A 120 -6.82 -16.83 5.53
N HIS A 121 -8.10 -16.70 5.21
CA HIS A 121 -9.23 -16.99 6.08
C HIS A 121 -10.39 -17.63 5.29
N SER A 122 -11.40 -18.12 6.00
CA SER A 122 -12.57 -18.80 5.40
C SER A 122 -13.88 -17.99 5.45
N HIS A 123 -13.79 -16.71 5.78
CA HIS A 123 -14.97 -15.84 5.99
C HIS A 123 -15.47 -15.23 4.67
N GLU A 124 -16.13 -16.01 3.83
CA GLU A 124 -16.65 -15.58 2.52
C GLU A 124 -17.69 -14.45 2.61
N GLU A 125 -18.53 -14.47 3.65
CA GLU A 125 -19.54 -13.43 3.86
C GLU A 125 -18.88 -12.06 4.08
N THR A 126 -17.76 -12.03 4.81
CA THR A 126 -16.99 -10.80 5.02
C THR A 126 -16.39 -10.30 3.72
N MET A 127 -15.87 -11.19 2.87
CA MET A 127 -15.37 -10.80 1.54
C MET A 127 -16.44 -10.06 0.74
N ARG A 128 -17.64 -10.64 0.66
CA ARG A 128 -18.76 -10.04 -0.10
C ARG A 128 -19.20 -8.71 0.49
N ALA A 129 -19.17 -8.57 1.83
CA ALA A 129 -19.55 -7.34 2.51
C ALA A 129 -18.58 -6.17 2.24
N PHE A 130 -17.32 -6.46 1.92
CA PHE A 130 -16.27 -5.47 1.65
C PHE A 130 -15.78 -5.47 0.19
N ASP A 131 -16.48 -6.14 -0.72
CA ASP A 131 -16.11 -6.29 -2.14
C ASP A 131 -14.71 -6.89 -2.37
N HIS A 132 -14.23 -7.70 -1.42
CA HIS A 132 -12.96 -8.41 -1.58
C HIS A 132 -13.12 -9.56 -2.59
N VAL A 133 -12.13 -9.74 -3.45
CA VAL A 133 -12.13 -10.78 -4.48
C VAL A 133 -11.31 -12.02 -4.13
N ASN A 134 -10.60 -11.99 -2.99
CA ASN A 134 -9.84 -13.14 -2.49
C ASN A 134 -9.92 -13.25 -0.96
N LEU A 135 -9.60 -14.43 -0.44
CA LEU A 135 -9.65 -14.77 0.99
C LEU A 135 -8.33 -14.45 1.74
N GLY A 136 -7.50 -13.59 1.20
CA GLY A 136 -6.19 -13.27 1.76
C GLY A 136 -5.09 -14.24 1.33
N PHE A 137 -3.94 -14.14 1.95
CA PHE A 137 -2.70 -14.82 1.53
C PHE A 137 -2.03 -15.52 2.72
N GLU A 138 -1.35 -16.63 2.46
CA GLU A 138 -0.37 -17.15 3.40
C GLU A 138 0.99 -16.45 3.17
N GLU A 139 1.83 -16.37 4.21
CA GLU A 139 3.14 -15.68 4.13
C GLU A 139 4.01 -16.25 3.00
N ALA A 140 4.07 -17.58 2.89
CA ALA A 140 4.88 -18.23 1.85
C ALA A 140 4.36 -17.96 0.43
N GLU A 141 3.03 -17.90 0.25
CA GLU A 141 2.39 -17.55 -1.02
C GLU A 141 2.73 -16.10 -1.40
N LEU A 142 2.60 -15.17 -0.48
CA LEU A 142 2.92 -13.76 -0.71
C LEU A 142 4.40 -13.56 -1.05
N GLN A 143 5.30 -14.24 -0.32
CA GLN A 143 6.73 -14.21 -0.62
C GLN A 143 7.05 -14.77 -2.00
N ALA A 144 6.37 -15.83 -2.43
CA ALA A 144 6.55 -16.40 -3.77
C ALA A 144 6.08 -15.43 -4.86
N LEU A 145 4.93 -14.78 -4.67
CA LEU A 145 4.41 -13.74 -5.57
C LEU A 145 5.37 -12.57 -5.69
N LEU A 146 5.90 -12.06 -4.57
CA LEU A 146 6.86 -10.97 -4.57
C LEU A 146 8.13 -11.33 -5.35
N ARG A 147 8.69 -12.51 -5.12
CA ARG A 147 9.87 -13.00 -5.88
C ARG A 147 9.57 -13.15 -7.36
N GLY A 148 8.41 -13.74 -7.69
CA GLY A 148 7.97 -13.92 -9.07
C GLY A 148 7.78 -12.61 -9.83
N SER A 149 7.46 -11.52 -9.11
CA SER A 149 7.30 -10.16 -9.65
C SER A 149 8.62 -9.35 -9.65
N GLY A 150 9.77 -9.98 -9.38
CA GLY A 150 11.10 -9.36 -9.49
C GLY A 150 11.60 -8.68 -8.21
N PHE A 151 10.89 -8.78 -7.10
CA PHE A 151 11.34 -8.19 -5.84
C PHE A 151 12.40 -9.04 -5.14
N VAL A 152 13.36 -8.34 -4.51
CA VAL A 152 14.42 -8.92 -3.68
C VAL A 152 14.31 -8.41 -2.25
N ALA A 153 14.99 -9.08 -1.29
CA ALA A 153 15.06 -8.70 0.12
C ALA A 153 13.67 -8.44 0.73
N GLN A 154 12.90 -9.50 0.92
CA GLN A 154 11.54 -9.43 1.42
C GLN A 154 11.48 -9.71 2.92
N GLU A 155 10.79 -8.84 3.64
CA GLU A 155 10.32 -9.09 4.99
C GLU A 155 8.81 -9.33 4.90
N CYS A 156 8.31 -10.40 5.53
CA CYS A 156 6.91 -10.78 5.47
C CYS A 156 6.55 -11.49 6.78
N SER A 157 5.61 -10.92 7.54
CA SER A 157 5.21 -11.49 8.82
C SER A 157 3.80 -11.02 9.22
N VAL A 158 3.13 -11.81 10.04
CA VAL A 158 1.92 -11.38 10.73
C VAL A 158 2.29 -10.32 11.76
N THR A 159 1.79 -9.11 11.60
CA THR A 159 2.13 -7.96 12.47
C THR A 159 0.99 -7.52 13.36
N SER A 160 -0.23 -7.84 13.02
CA SER A 160 -1.38 -7.48 13.86
C SER A 160 -2.51 -8.48 13.72
N ARG A 161 -3.38 -8.47 14.72
CA ARG A 161 -4.64 -9.20 14.76
C ARG A 161 -5.74 -8.24 15.20
N GLU A 162 -6.86 -8.27 14.52
CA GLU A 162 -8.01 -7.46 14.90
C GLU A 162 -8.56 -7.86 16.27
N SER A 163 -9.00 -6.87 17.04
CA SER A 163 -9.55 -7.08 18.37
C SER A 163 -11.02 -7.53 18.39
N ARG A 164 -11.68 -7.47 17.22
CA ARG A 164 -13.10 -7.82 17.03
C ARG A 164 -13.23 -9.02 16.11
N PRO A 165 -14.28 -9.87 16.32
CA PRO A 165 -14.58 -10.95 15.38
C PRO A 165 -14.72 -10.44 13.94
N PRO A 166 -14.23 -11.19 12.97
CA PRO A 166 -13.68 -12.53 13.04
C PRO A 166 -12.18 -12.63 13.41
N TYR A 167 -11.58 -11.59 14.01
CA TYR A 167 -10.19 -11.54 14.47
C TYR A 167 -9.18 -11.76 13.35
N PHE A 168 -9.37 -11.06 12.23
CA PHE A 168 -8.45 -11.14 11.10
C PHE A 168 -7.01 -10.86 11.51
N GLU A 169 -6.11 -11.65 10.96
CA GLU A 169 -4.68 -11.41 11.05
C GLU A 169 -4.22 -10.65 9.81
N VAL A 170 -3.34 -9.66 10.02
CA VAL A 170 -2.77 -8.86 8.94
C VAL A 170 -1.31 -9.23 8.78
N ILE A 171 -0.95 -9.61 7.56
CA ILE A 171 0.44 -9.75 7.13
C ILE A 171 0.89 -8.41 6.58
N THR A 172 2.02 -7.91 7.08
CA THR A 172 2.74 -6.84 6.41
C THR A 172 3.97 -7.39 5.71
N ALA A 173 4.26 -6.86 4.55
CA ALA A 173 5.47 -7.20 3.83
C ALA A 173 6.16 -5.94 3.31
N MET A 174 7.49 -5.99 3.31
CA MET A 174 8.34 -5.01 2.68
C MET A 174 9.27 -5.71 1.69
N ALA A 175 9.26 -5.26 0.45
CA ALA A 175 10.07 -5.81 -0.61
C ALA A 175 10.80 -4.68 -1.34
N ARG A 176 11.92 -4.98 -1.98
CA ARG A 176 12.75 -3.98 -2.65
C ARG A 176 12.97 -4.34 -4.12
N ARG A 177 12.87 -3.33 -4.99
CA ARG A 177 13.41 -3.43 -6.35
C ARG A 177 14.94 -3.37 -6.28
N GLU A 178 15.63 -4.23 -7.04
CA GLU A 178 17.08 -4.23 -7.11
C GLU A 178 17.64 -2.87 -7.54
N LYS A 179 18.89 -2.56 -7.13
CA LYS A 179 19.51 -1.25 -7.40
C LYS A 179 20.13 -1.10 -8.79
N THR A 180 20.18 -2.19 -9.54
CA THR A 180 20.79 -2.22 -10.90
C THR A 180 19.74 -2.08 -11.97
#